data_039f7b778ca0f61e63d8e498e4056eff
#
_entry.id   039f7b778ca0f61e63d8e498e4056eff
#
_cell.length_a   1.000
_cell.length_b   1.000
_cell.length_c   1.000
_cell.angle_alpha   90.00
_cell.angle_beta   90.00
_cell.angle_gamma   90.00
#
_symmetry.space_group_name_H-M   'P 1'
#
loop_
_entity.id
_entity.type
_entity.pdbx_description
1 polymer ?
#
loop_
_entity_poly.entity_id
_entity_poly.type
_entity_poly.pdbx_seq_one_letter_code
_entity_poly.pdbx_strand_id
1 'polypeptide(L)'
;MDSLWRETVKLPRFEPLEGDFTTDVLVIGGGLAGLLCADQLTRAGVDCALVEAERLCGGATQNTTAKITVQHGLIYDKLIREFGADKARLYLEANQRALDQYRKLCQGLDCDLEEKDAFVYSRTSRKKIDRELAALERLGAGAEFADNLPLPFQVAGAVKFGRQAQFHPLKFAAAIAGRLNI
;
A
#
# COMPACT_ATOMS: atom_id res chain seq x y z
N MET A 1 -20.09 11.37 3.17
CA MET A 1 -19.75 11.04 1.77
C MET A 1 -19.08 9.68 1.83
N ASP A 2 -19.66 8.69 1.19
CA ASP A 2 -19.07 7.36 1.13
C ASP A 2 -17.86 7.34 0.19
N SER A 3 -16.94 6.41 0.41
CA SER A 3 -15.79 6.30 -0.48
C SER A 3 -16.20 5.67 -1.81
N LEU A 4 -15.56 6.08 -2.91
CA LEU A 4 -15.76 5.51 -4.25
C LEU A 4 -15.67 3.97 -4.23
N TRP A 5 -14.75 3.44 -3.44
CA TRP A 5 -14.51 2.00 -3.35
C TRP A 5 -15.71 1.23 -2.79
N ARG A 6 -16.43 1.81 -1.83
CA ARG A 6 -17.62 1.21 -1.22
C ARG A 6 -18.83 1.18 -2.16
N GLU A 7 -18.95 2.18 -3.01
CA GLU A 7 -20.08 2.29 -3.92
C GLU A 7 -19.98 1.28 -5.08
N THR A 8 -18.76 0.82 -5.36
CA THR A 8 -18.46 0.00 -6.56
C THR A 8 -18.26 -1.48 -6.26
N VAL A 9 -18.08 -1.88 -4.99
CA VAL A 9 -17.83 -3.28 -4.60
C VAL A 9 -18.55 -3.66 -3.33
N LYS A 10 -19.18 -4.83 -3.33
CA LYS A 10 -19.71 -5.48 -2.13
C LYS A 10 -18.68 -6.50 -1.62
N LEU A 11 -18.22 -6.29 -0.39
CA LEU A 11 -17.37 -7.25 0.30
C LEU A 11 -18.19 -8.45 0.80
N PRO A 12 -17.58 -9.64 0.91
CA PRO A 12 -18.25 -10.79 1.53
C PRO A 12 -18.61 -10.47 2.99
N ARG A 13 -19.69 -11.07 3.44
CA ARG A 13 -20.10 -11.05 4.85
C ARG A 13 -19.82 -12.41 5.43
N PHE A 14 -19.41 -12.43 6.66
CA PHE A 14 -19.17 -13.63 7.45
C PHE A 14 -20.12 -13.62 8.64
N GLU A 15 -20.51 -14.80 9.07
CA GLU A 15 -21.35 -14.95 10.25
C GLU A 15 -20.57 -14.59 11.53
N PRO A 16 -21.22 -14.05 12.56
CA PRO A 16 -20.58 -13.84 13.84
C PRO A 16 -20.00 -15.14 14.39
N LEU A 17 -18.83 -15.04 15.03
CA LEU A 17 -18.25 -16.19 15.72
C LEU A 17 -19.14 -16.63 16.86
N GLU A 18 -19.53 -17.91 16.86
CA GLU A 18 -20.30 -18.55 17.92
C GLU A 18 -19.45 -19.56 18.67
N GLY A 19 -19.47 -19.45 20.00
CA GLY A 19 -18.76 -20.37 20.88
C GLY A 19 -17.24 -20.21 20.88
N ASP A 20 -16.56 -21.20 21.45
CA ASP A 20 -15.10 -21.25 21.54
C ASP A 20 -14.52 -22.06 20.40
N PHE A 21 -13.40 -21.62 19.86
CA PHE A 21 -12.61 -22.38 18.89
C PHE A 21 -11.12 -22.26 19.19
N THR A 22 -10.33 -23.19 18.65
CA THR A 22 -8.89 -23.23 18.81
C THR A 22 -8.22 -23.12 17.45
N THR A 23 -7.16 -22.32 17.34
CA THR A 23 -6.35 -22.14 16.14
C THR A 23 -4.89 -21.87 16.56
N ASP A 24 -3.93 -22.17 15.69
CA ASP A 24 -2.51 -21.90 15.98
C ASP A 24 -2.21 -20.41 15.95
N VAL A 25 -2.83 -19.67 15.03
CA VAL A 25 -2.63 -18.23 14.89
C VAL A 25 -3.96 -17.49 14.73
N LEU A 26 -4.22 -16.53 15.59
CA LEU A 26 -5.36 -15.62 15.49
C LEU A 26 -4.92 -14.28 14.90
N VAL A 27 -5.49 -13.91 13.75
CA VAL A 27 -5.33 -12.59 13.13
C VAL A 27 -6.50 -11.70 13.55
N ILE A 28 -6.23 -10.59 14.23
CA ILE A 28 -7.24 -9.65 14.71
C ILE A 28 -7.26 -8.42 13.80
N GLY A 29 -8.39 -8.20 13.13
CA GLY A 29 -8.62 -7.07 12.23
C GLY A 29 -8.63 -7.46 10.75
N GLY A 30 -9.77 -7.28 10.09
CA GLY A 30 -10.05 -7.62 8.69
C GLY A 30 -9.72 -6.51 7.68
N GLY A 31 -8.72 -5.67 7.94
CA GLY A 31 -8.17 -4.74 6.96
C GLY A 31 -7.20 -5.43 5.98
N LEU A 32 -6.62 -4.67 5.03
CA LEU A 32 -5.64 -5.22 4.06
C LEU A 32 -4.49 -5.96 4.73
N ALA A 33 -3.96 -5.43 5.84
CA ALA A 33 -2.85 -6.07 6.56
C ALA A 33 -3.24 -7.43 7.13
N GLY A 34 -4.41 -7.54 7.79
CA GLY A 34 -4.90 -8.79 8.35
C GLY A 34 -5.23 -9.80 7.26
N LEU A 35 -5.95 -9.39 6.21
CA LEU A 35 -6.27 -10.26 5.08
C LEU A 35 -5.02 -10.83 4.40
N LEU A 36 -4.00 -10.01 4.15
CA LEU A 36 -2.74 -10.46 3.56
C LEU A 36 -1.93 -11.36 4.50
N CYS A 37 -1.98 -11.09 5.81
CA CYS A 37 -1.34 -11.94 6.82
C CYS A 37 -2.02 -13.33 6.83
N ALA A 38 -3.35 -13.37 6.91
CA ALA A 38 -4.11 -14.63 6.89
C ALA A 38 -3.90 -15.40 5.57
N ASP A 39 -3.95 -14.73 4.40
CA ASP A 39 -3.67 -15.37 3.09
C ASP A 39 -2.27 -16.02 3.06
N GLN A 40 -1.26 -15.35 3.60
CA GLN A 40 0.09 -15.90 3.65
C GLN A 40 0.24 -17.08 4.62
N LEU A 41 -0.37 -17.00 5.80
CA LEU A 41 -0.38 -18.08 6.77
C LEU A 41 -1.08 -19.32 6.20
N THR A 42 -2.26 -19.13 5.62
CA THR A 42 -3.01 -20.22 4.97
C THR A 42 -2.20 -20.88 3.85
N ARG A 43 -1.54 -20.10 3.00
CA ARG A 43 -0.65 -20.63 1.95
C ARG A 43 0.56 -21.38 2.49
N ALA A 44 1.03 -21.02 3.67
CA ALA A 44 2.11 -21.71 4.36
C ALA A 44 1.64 -22.97 5.10
N GLY A 45 0.33 -23.30 5.05
CA GLY A 45 -0.25 -24.46 5.73
C GLY A 45 -0.40 -24.27 7.24
N VAL A 46 -0.38 -23.03 7.73
CA VAL A 46 -0.59 -22.72 9.14
C VAL A 46 -2.10 -22.62 9.41
N ASP A 47 -2.56 -23.30 10.44
CA ASP A 47 -3.93 -23.16 10.93
C ASP A 47 -4.12 -21.76 11.52
N CYS A 48 -4.95 -20.94 10.86
CA CYS A 48 -5.18 -19.57 11.28
C CYS A 48 -6.64 -19.16 11.11
N ALA A 49 -7.10 -18.32 12.03
CA ALA A 49 -8.39 -17.65 11.95
C ALA A 49 -8.20 -16.13 11.88
N LEU A 50 -9.09 -15.46 11.15
CA LEU A 50 -9.16 -14.01 11.12
C LEU A 50 -10.49 -13.57 11.73
N VAL A 51 -10.43 -12.62 12.66
CA VAL A 51 -11.62 -12.02 13.27
C VAL A 51 -11.64 -10.51 13.03
N GLU A 52 -12.83 -9.96 12.81
CA GLU A 52 -13.08 -8.54 12.60
C GLU A 52 -14.27 -8.09 13.46
N ALA A 53 -14.13 -6.94 14.12
CA ALA A 53 -15.14 -6.47 15.08
C ALA A 53 -16.45 -6.02 14.41
N GLU A 54 -16.38 -5.49 13.18
CA GLU A 54 -17.54 -4.93 12.48
C GLU A 54 -17.73 -5.54 11.09
N ARG A 55 -16.85 -5.19 10.16
CA ARG A 55 -16.88 -5.64 8.76
C ARG A 55 -15.52 -5.54 8.12
N LEU A 56 -15.24 -6.41 7.19
CA LEU A 56 -14.00 -6.38 6.43
C LEU A 56 -13.74 -5.01 5.80
N CYS A 57 -12.50 -4.54 5.93
CA CYS A 57 -12.03 -3.28 5.35
C CYS A 57 -12.81 -2.04 5.78
N GLY A 58 -13.59 -2.09 6.85
CA GLY A 58 -14.45 -1.00 7.33
C GLY A 58 -13.72 0.24 7.80
N GLY A 59 -12.43 0.13 8.13
CA GLY A 59 -11.58 1.21 8.61
C GLY A 59 -10.81 1.96 7.50
N ALA A 60 -9.49 2.06 7.66
CA ALA A 60 -8.59 2.80 6.75
C ALA A 60 -8.59 2.26 5.32
N THR A 61 -8.77 0.95 5.13
CA THR A 61 -8.72 0.32 3.80
C THR A 61 -9.75 0.89 2.83
N GLN A 62 -10.98 1.07 3.25
CA GLN A 62 -12.04 1.64 2.39
C GLN A 62 -11.84 3.13 2.08
N ASN A 63 -10.98 3.82 2.80
CA ASN A 63 -10.72 5.25 2.67
C ASN A 63 -9.31 5.54 2.13
N THR A 64 -8.59 4.53 1.66
CA THR A 64 -7.25 4.70 1.10
C THR A 64 -7.28 5.45 -0.23
N THR A 65 -6.18 6.11 -0.57
CA THR A 65 -5.96 6.70 -1.91
C THR A 65 -5.53 5.66 -2.95
N ALA A 66 -5.45 4.39 -2.57
CA ALA A 66 -5.20 3.23 -3.44
C ALA A 66 -3.89 3.26 -4.25
N LYS A 67 -2.91 4.03 -3.81
CA LYS A 67 -1.58 4.06 -4.42
C LYS A 67 -0.70 2.97 -3.83
N ILE A 68 -0.02 2.25 -4.69
CA ILE A 68 1.02 1.29 -4.34
C ILE A 68 2.34 1.88 -4.79
N THR A 69 3.10 2.47 -3.87
CA THR A 69 4.30 3.23 -4.19
C THR A 69 5.37 3.07 -3.11
N VAL A 70 6.62 3.20 -3.50
CA VAL A 70 7.75 3.25 -2.57
C VAL A 70 7.95 4.65 -1.97
N GLN A 71 7.20 5.64 -2.46
CA GLN A 71 7.32 7.04 -2.06
C GLN A 71 6.13 7.48 -1.19
N HIS A 72 6.36 7.66 0.11
CA HIS A 72 5.35 8.10 1.08
C HIS A 72 5.61 9.54 1.53
N GLY A 73 5.62 10.48 0.58
CA GLY A 73 6.01 11.86 0.80
C GLY A 73 7.51 12.09 0.59
N LEU A 74 8.02 13.28 0.97
CA LEU A 74 9.46 13.60 0.92
C LEU A 74 10.12 13.14 2.22
N ILE A 75 10.40 11.83 2.35
CA ILE A 75 10.80 11.21 3.62
C ILE A 75 12.22 10.66 3.63
N TYR A 76 12.85 10.39 2.48
CA TYR A 76 14.14 9.72 2.45
C TYR A 76 15.29 10.59 2.97
N ASP A 77 15.27 11.90 2.70
CA ASP A 77 16.19 12.84 3.34
C ASP A 77 16.06 12.80 4.87
N LYS A 78 14.83 12.75 5.38
CA LYS A 78 14.56 12.63 6.82
C LYS A 78 15.03 11.30 7.37
N LEU A 79 14.72 10.17 6.71
CA LEU A 79 15.14 8.85 7.16
C LEU A 79 16.66 8.72 7.25
N ILE A 80 17.38 9.24 6.26
CA ILE A 80 18.86 9.23 6.30
C ILE A 80 19.38 10.06 7.47
N ARG A 81 18.83 11.24 7.73
CA ARG A 81 19.27 12.10 8.84
C ARG A 81 18.97 11.51 10.21
N GLU A 82 17.83 10.87 10.39
CA GLU A 82 17.40 10.36 11.70
C GLU A 82 17.89 8.95 12.00
N PHE A 83 18.01 8.10 10.99
CA PHE A 83 18.29 6.67 11.18
C PHE A 83 19.54 6.17 10.43
N GLY A 84 20.19 7.01 9.63
CA GLY A 84 21.31 6.65 8.77
C GLY A 84 20.91 6.03 7.45
N ALA A 85 21.86 6.00 6.50
CA ALA A 85 21.64 5.56 5.13
C ALA A 85 21.25 4.07 5.06
N ASP A 86 21.81 3.22 5.90
CA ASP A 86 21.55 1.78 5.86
C ASP A 86 20.10 1.44 6.22
N LYS A 87 19.56 2.07 7.28
CA LYS A 87 18.15 1.88 7.66
C LYS A 87 17.20 2.49 6.63
N ALA A 88 17.56 3.64 6.05
CA ALA A 88 16.78 4.25 4.98
C ALA A 88 16.77 3.35 3.72
N ARG A 89 17.87 2.68 3.40
CA ARG A 89 17.96 1.69 2.32
C ARG A 89 17.08 0.47 2.59
N LEU A 90 17.12 -0.09 3.79
CA LEU A 90 16.25 -1.21 4.17
C LEU A 90 14.77 -0.85 4.02
N TYR A 91 14.39 0.37 4.40
CA TYR A 91 13.02 0.87 4.22
C TYR A 91 12.65 0.94 2.72
N LEU A 92 13.51 1.50 1.88
CA LEU A 92 13.30 1.56 0.42
C LEU A 92 13.14 0.16 -0.18
N GLU A 93 14.05 -0.75 0.14
CA GLU A 93 14.03 -2.13 -0.35
C GLU A 93 12.79 -2.90 0.11
N ALA A 94 12.37 -2.73 1.35
CA ALA A 94 11.14 -3.35 1.87
C ALA A 94 9.90 -2.88 1.11
N ASN A 95 9.80 -1.57 0.83
CA ASN A 95 8.69 -1.02 0.04
C ASN A 95 8.76 -1.45 -1.44
N GLN A 96 9.96 -1.57 -2.02
CA GLN A 96 10.12 -2.09 -3.37
C GLN A 96 9.66 -3.55 -3.48
N ARG A 97 10.05 -4.39 -2.53
CA ARG A 97 9.57 -5.78 -2.44
C ARG A 97 8.06 -5.86 -2.24
N ALA A 98 7.48 -4.96 -1.43
CA ALA A 98 6.04 -4.91 -1.24
C ALA A 98 5.30 -4.53 -2.53
N LEU A 99 5.79 -3.55 -3.29
CA LEU A 99 5.25 -3.19 -4.60
C LEU A 99 5.27 -4.38 -5.57
N ASP A 100 6.39 -5.11 -5.63
CA ASP A 100 6.52 -6.29 -6.48
C ASP A 100 5.59 -7.43 -6.03
N GLN A 101 5.38 -7.60 -4.72
CA GLN A 101 4.42 -8.56 -4.20
C GLN A 101 2.97 -8.20 -4.53
N TYR A 102 2.59 -6.92 -4.45
CA TYR A 102 1.26 -6.48 -4.89
C TYR A 102 1.02 -6.79 -6.37
N ARG A 103 2.00 -6.54 -7.23
CA ARG A 103 1.91 -6.90 -8.66
C ARG A 103 1.64 -8.40 -8.85
N LYS A 104 2.37 -9.26 -8.12
CA LYS A 104 2.18 -10.71 -8.17
C LYS A 104 0.81 -11.14 -7.64
N LEU A 105 0.39 -10.57 -6.51
CA LEU A 105 -0.90 -10.90 -5.89
C LEU A 105 -2.09 -10.47 -6.75
N CYS A 106 -1.95 -9.38 -7.50
CA CYS A 106 -2.98 -8.89 -8.42
C CYS A 106 -3.05 -9.66 -9.74
N GLN A 107 -2.06 -10.51 -10.06
CA GLN A 107 -2.10 -11.31 -11.29
C GLN A 107 -3.33 -12.23 -11.31
N GLY A 108 -4.12 -12.11 -12.37
CA GLY A 108 -5.35 -12.89 -12.54
C GLY A 108 -6.53 -12.42 -11.67
N LEU A 109 -6.39 -11.32 -10.93
CA LEU A 109 -7.49 -10.70 -10.20
C LEU A 109 -8.07 -9.52 -10.98
N ASP A 110 -9.39 -9.42 -10.99
CA ASP A 110 -10.08 -8.19 -11.43
C ASP A 110 -10.06 -7.17 -10.28
N CYS A 111 -8.96 -6.42 -10.16
CA CYS A 111 -8.77 -5.39 -9.14
C CYS A 111 -8.28 -4.05 -9.70
N ASP A 112 -8.48 -3.82 -11.00
CA ASP A 112 -8.14 -2.59 -11.71
C ASP A 112 -6.68 -2.15 -11.44
N LEU A 113 -5.74 -3.11 -11.44
CA LEU A 113 -4.32 -2.78 -11.26
C LEU A 113 -3.80 -2.05 -12.50
N GLU A 114 -3.27 -0.85 -12.29
CA GLU A 114 -2.64 -0.04 -13.33
C GLU A 114 -1.22 0.36 -12.91
N GLU A 115 -0.26 0.26 -13.83
CA GLU A 115 1.06 0.86 -13.64
C GLU A 115 0.97 2.36 -13.90
N LYS A 116 1.44 3.16 -12.95
CA LYS A 116 1.44 4.63 -13.01
C LYS A 116 2.73 5.18 -12.40
N ASP A 117 3.17 6.32 -12.90
CA ASP A 117 4.22 7.07 -12.22
C ASP A 117 3.65 7.75 -10.96
N ALA A 118 4.43 7.74 -9.87
CA ALA A 118 4.08 8.46 -8.65
C ALA A 118 4.87 9.76 -8.55
N PHE A 119 4.18 10.82 -8.11
CA PHE A 119 4.78 12.13 -7.95
C PHE A 119 4.54 12.65 -6.53
N VAL A 120 5.61 13.15 -5.90
CA VAL A 120 5.50 13.95 -4.67
C VAL A 120 6.06 15.33 -4.96
N TYR A 121 5.22 16.35 -4.87
CA TYR A 121 5.55 17.71 -5.26
C TYR A 121 5.63 18.67 -4.07
N SER A 122 6.30 19.78 -4.28
CA SER A 122 6.25 20.94 -3.40
C SER A 122 5.80 22.16 -4.20
N ARG A 123 4.83 22.90 -3.66
CA ARG A 123 4.37 24.16 -4.28
C ARG A 123 5.35 25.30 -4.08
N THR A 124 6.12 25.29 -3.00
CA THR A 124 6.84 26.47 -2.53
C THR A 124 8.34 26.25 -2.33
N SER A 125 8.84 25.03 -2.32
CA SER A 125 10.24 24.76 -1.96
C SER A 125 10.92 23.77 -2.90
N ARG A 126 11.66 24.30 -3.87
CA ARG A 126 12.57 23.51 -4.71
C ARG A 126 13.65 22.83 -3.87
N LYS A 127 14.18 23.51 -2.86
CA LYS A 127 15.22 22.96 -1.97
C LYS A 127 14.80 21.65 -1.26
N LYS A 128 13.49 21.47 -0.95
CA LYS A 128 13.01 20.20 -0.38
C LYS A 128 13.07 19.07 -1.41
N ILE A 129 12.72 19.36 -2.65
CA ILE A 129 12.78 18.40 -3.75
C ILE A 129 14.24 17.99 -4.03
N ASP A 130 15.15 18.96 -4.13
CA ASP A 130 16.57 18.69 -4.41
C ASP A 130 17.22 17.83 -3.32
N ARG A 131 16.89 18.08 -2.04
CA ARG A 131 17.40 17.26 -0.92
C ARG A 131 16.87 15.82 -0.97
N GLU A 132 15.60 15.66 -1.29
CA GLU A 132 15.00 14.33 -1.43
C GLU A 132 15.60 13.56 -2.60
N LEU A 133 15.80 14.21 -3.75
CA LEU A 133 16.47 13.60 -4.90
C LEU A 133 17.90 13.16 -4.56
N ALA A 134 18.70 14.03 -3.92
CA ALA A 134 20.03 13.67 -3.47
C ALA A 134 20.05 12.51 -2.47
N ALA A 135 19.06 12.44 -1.58
CA ALA A 135 18.90 11.32 -0.66
C ALA A 135 18.58 10.02 -1.41
N LEU A 136 17.68 10.06 -2.37
CA LEU A 136 17.29 8.91 -3.18
C LEU A 136 18.44 8.43 -4.08
N GLU A 137 19.18 9.34 -4.69
CA GLU A 137 20.41 9.02 -5.44
C GLU A 137 21.42 8.29 -4.57
N ARG A 138 21.67 8.78 -3.35
CA ARG A 138 22.55 8.13 -2.36
C ARG A 138 22.09 6.71 -1.99
N LEU A 139 20.78 6.45 -2.02
CA LEU A 139 20.22 5.13 -1.77
C LEU A 139 20.21 4.23 -3.01
N GLY A 140 20.55 4.76 -4.20
CA GLY A 140 20.49 4.04 -5.46
C GLY A 140 19.08 3.88 -6.01
N ALA A 141 18.14 4.75 -5.59
CA ALA A 141 16.76 4.75 -6.10
C ALA A 141 16.68 5.49 -7.44
N GLY A 142 15.97 4.91 -8.41
CA GLY A 142 15.71 5.52 -9.72
C GLY A 142 14.61 6.56 -9.67
N ALA A 143 14.83 7.68 -8.99
CA ALA A 143 13.90 8.80 -8.93
C ALA A 143 14.37 9.96 -9.82
N GLU A 144 13.42 10.70 -10.38
CA GLU A 144 13.67 11.78 -11.32
C GLU A 144 13.05 13.09 -10.84
N PHE A 145 13.64 14.22 -11.25
CA PHE A 145 13.02 15.51 -11.10
C PHE A 145 11.91 15.72 -12.14
N ALA A 146 10.80 16.32 -11.72
CA ALA A 146 9.74 16.76 -12.61
C ALA A 146 9.20 18.13 -12.17
N ASP A 147 8.86 18.99 -13.12
CA ASP A 147 8.25 20.30 -12.89
C ASP A 147 6.99 20.54 -13.72
N ASN A 148 6.82 19.79 -14.81
CA ASN A 148 5.62 19.84 -15.64
C ASN A 148 4.65 18.70 -15.23
N LEU A 149 3.73 19.03 -14.33
CA LEU A 149 2.71 18.11 -13.84
C LEU A 149 1.33 18.52 -14.37
N PRO A 150 0.42 17.58 -14.63
CA PRO A 150 -0.96 17.87 -15.05
C PRO A 150 -1.80 18.36 -13.86
N LEU A 151 -1.35 19.43 -13.22
CA LEU A 151 -2.02 20.05 -12.08
C LEU A 151 -2.56 21.43 -12.46
N PRO A 152 -3.70 21.87 -11.91
CA PRO A 152 -4.30 23.18 -12.20
C PRO A 152 -3.54 24.34 -11.51
N PHE A 153 -2.33 24.12 -11.04
CA PHE A 153 -1.48 25.11 -10.37
C PHE A 153 0.00 24.77 -10.57
N GLN A 154 0.86 25.77 -10.42
CA GLN A 154 2.31 25.59 -10.53
C GLN A 154 2.90 24.96 -9.28
N VAL A 155 3.97 24.22 -9.47
CA VAL A 155 4.78 23.60 -8.41
C VAL A 155 6.22 24.08 -8.51
N ALA A 156 6.93 24.13 -7.38
CA ALA A 156 8.36 24.40 -7.36
C ALA A 156 9.20 23.20 -7.85
N GLY A 157 8.57 22.05 -7.96
CA GLY A 157 9.13 20.81 -8.46
C GLY A 157 8.51 19.59 -7.79
N ALA A 158 8.82 18.42 -8.31
CA ALA A 158 8.41 17.11 -7.80
C ALA A 158 9.53 16.08 -7.90
N VAL A 159 9.45 15.08 -7.06
CA VAL A 159 10.16 13.80 -7.21
C VAL A 159 9.22 12.84 -7.91
N LYS A 160 9.65 12.28 -9.01
CA LYS A 160 8.94 11.27 -9.79
C LYS A 160 9.57 9.89 -9.55
N PHE A 161 8.75 8.93 -9.21
CA PHE A 161 9.07 7.50 -9.30
C PHE A 161 8.31 6.87 -10.45
N GLY A 162 9.01 6.34 -11.41
CA GLY A 162 8.43 5.56 -12.50
C GLY A 162 7.96 4.19 -12.02
N ARG A 163 7.05 3.59 -12.80
CA ARG A 163 6.63 2.19 -12.61
C ARG A 163 6.13 1.91 -11.19
N GLN A 164 5.34 2.79 -10.64
CA GLN A 164 4.56 2.55 -9.43
C GLN A 164 3.20 1.95 -9.83
N ALA A 165 2.23 1.85 -8.95
CA ALA A 165 0.93 1.30 -9.29
C ALA A 165 -0.22 1.97 -8.53
N GLN A 166 -1.42 1.75 -9.03
CA GLN A 166 -2.68 1.99 -8.35
C GLN A 166 -3.63 0.83 -8.62
N PHE A 167 -4.63 0.63 -7.78
CA PHE A 167 -5.55 -0.49 -7.89
C PHE A 167 -6.89 -0.18 -7.21
N HIS A 168 -7.87 -1.06 -7.35
CA HIS A 168 -9.11 -0.98 -6.60
C HIS A 168 -8.98 -1.79 -5.30
N PRO A 169 -8.82 -1.14 -4.12
CA PRO A 169 -8.43 -1.83 -2.89
C PRO A 169 -9.51 -2.79 -2.38
N LEU A 170 -10.79 -2.49 -2.58
CA LEU A 170 -11.87 -3.38 -2.11
C LEU A 170 -12.14 -4.54 -3.07
N LYS A 171 -11.94 -4.39 -4.39
CA LYS A 171 -11.94 -5.54 -5.33
C LYS A 171 -10.82 -6.52 -4.96
N PHE A 172 -9.63 -6.00 -4.73
CA PHE A 172 -8.49 -6.80 -4.28
C PHE A 172 -8.78 -7.50 -2.94
N ALA A 173 -9.28 -6.77 -1.93
CA ALA A 173 -9.61 -7.33 -0.63
C ALA A 173 -10.70 -8.41 -0.72
N ALA A 174 -11.73 -8.21 -1.55
CA ALA A 174 -12.77 -9.20 -1.78
C ALA A 174 -12.20 -10.50 -2.38
N ALA A 175 -11.30 -10.37 -3.36
CA ALA A 175 -10.66 -11.51 -3.99
C ALA A 175 -9.74 -12.28 -3.03
N ILE A 176 -9.03 -11.58 -2.13
CA ILE A 176 -8.23 -12.23 -1.09
C ILE A 176 -9.13 -12.91 -0.06
N ALA A 177 -10.15 -12.21 0.46
CA ALA A 177 -11.08 -12.79 1.44
C ALA A 177 -11.80 -14.04 0.92
N GLY A 178 -12.17 -14.07 -0.37
CA GLY A 178 -12.80 -15.23 -1.01
C GLY A 178 -11.90 -16.48 -1.11
N ARG A 179 -10.62 -16.37 -0.82
CA ARG A 179 -9.67 -17.49 -0.77
C ARG A 179 -9.45 -18.02 0.65
N LEU A 180 -9.88 -17.25 1.63
CA LEU A 180 -9.69 -17.59 3.03
C LEU A 180 -10.88 -18.39 3.52
N ASN A 181 -10.61 -19.45 4.26
CA ASN A 181 -11.58 -20.16 5.05
C ASN A 181 -11.69 -19.39 6.38
N ILE A 182 -12.61 -18.44 6.45
CA ILE A 182 -12.82 -17.59 7.62
C ILE A 182 -14.10 -18.04 8.30
#